data_ea1d523ab35aa89f7958776c73f56a2d
#
_entry.id   ea1d523ab35aa89f7958776c73f56a2d
#
_cell.length_a   1.000
_cell.length_b   1.000
_cell.length_c   1.000
_cell.angle_alpha   90.00
_cell.angle_beta   90.00
_cell.angle_gamma   90.00
#
_symmetry.space_group_name_H-M   'P 1'
#
loop_
_entity.id
_entity.type
_entity.pdbx_description
1 polymer ?
#
loop_
_entity_poly.entity_id
_entity_poly.type
_entity_poly.pdbx_seq_one_letter_code
_entity_poly.pdbx_strand_id
1 'polypeptide(L)'
;MMFGVIKTVSKFIPILKRRKDEDDIFSAIASFDFKAFQESIDYQIIHKNFFINSLTHRSFLKTKGTNGVKFPSNERLEYLGDAVLDSVVAEYLYKNFPDSEEGDLTKYRSVLVNQRFLAER
;
A
#
# COMPACT_ATOMS: atom_id res chain seq x y z
N MET A 1 -10.81 6.96 -6.95
CA MET A 1 -9.46 7.53 -7.04
C MET A 1 -8.40 6.70 -6.32
N MET A 2 -8.66 6.07 -5.17
CA MET A 2 -7.70 5.22 -4.42
C MET A 2 -7.33 3.89 -5.09
N PHE A 3 -8.19 3.32 -5.90
CA PHE A 3 -8.03 1.97 -6.49
C PHE A 3 -7.01 1.88 -7.64
N GLY A 4 -6.67 3.00 -8.27
CA GLY A 4 -5.61 3.05 -9.28
C GLY A 4 -4.20 2.93 -8.72
N VAL A 5 -4.02 3.25 -7.44
CA VAL A 5 -2.70 3.34 -6.79
C VAL A 5 -2.02 1.97 -6.70
N ILE A 6 -2.76 0.91 -6.37
CA ILE A 6 -2.17 -0.43 -6.20
C ILE A 6 -1.64 -0.99 -7.53
N LYS A 7 -2.39 -0.85 -8.62
CA LYS A 7 -1.92 -1.23 -9.97
C LYS A 7 -0.77 -0.34 -10.45
N THR A 8 -0.81 0.93 -10.07
CA THR A 8 0.20 1.90 -10.42
C THR A 8 1.52 1.58 -9.72
N VAL A 9 1.47 1.28 -8.42
CA VAL A 9 2.66 0.86 -7.65
C VAL A 9 3.31 -0.39 -8.26
N SER A 10 2.53 -1.38 -8.68
CA SER A 10 3.08 -2.61 -9.28
C SER A 10 3.80 -2.39 -10.62
N LYS A 11 3.50 -1.33 -11.35
CA LYS A 11 4.21 -0.93 -12.58
C LYS A 11 5.57 -0.31 -12.30
N PHE A 12 5.71 0.38 -11.17
CA PHE A 12 6.92 1.13 -10.80
C PHE A 12 7.86 0.32 -9.90
N ILE A 13 7.42 -0.84 -9.41
CA ILE A 13 8.28 -1.81 -8.75
C ILE A 13 8.60 -2.89 -9.80
N PRO A 14 9.70 -2.77 -10.54
CA PRO A 14 10.15 -3.86 -11.36
C PRO A 14 10.54 -4.99 -10.42
N ILE A 15 9.56 -5.85 -10.15
CA ILE A 15 9.82 -7.19 -9.66
C ILE A 15 10.31 -7.28 -8.21
N LEU A 16 9.38 -7.32 -7.30
CA LEU A 16 9.50 -8.21 -6.15
C LEU A 16 9.32 -9.69 -6.58
N LYS A 17 9.85 -10.06 -7.74
CA LYS A 17 10.05 -11.46 -8.11
C LYS A 17 11.30 -11.94 -7.39
N ARG A 18 11.09 -12.79 -6.38
CA ARG A 18 12.08 -13.70 -5.78
C ARG A 18 13.44 -13.65 -6.48
N ARG A 19 14.35 -12.82 -6.04
CA ARG A 19 15.77 -12.91 -6.31
C ARG A 19 16.56 -12.97 -5.01
N LYS A 20 17.70 -13.65 -5.05
CA LYS A 20 18.40 -14.27 -3.93
C LYS A 20 19.43 -13.39 -3.22
N ASP A 21 19.56 -12.11 -3.55
CA ASP A 21 20.73 -11.32 -3.16
C ASP A 21 20.37 -9.99 -2.49
N GLU A 22 21.11 -9.63 -1.45
CA GLU A 22 20.92 -8.42 -0.61
C GLU A 22 21.06 -7.10 -1.37
N ASP A 23 21.82 -7.11 -2.45
CA ASP A 23 21.99 -5.95 -3.35
C ASP A 23 20.70 -5.54 -4.06
N ASP A 24 19.72 -6.43 -4.12
CA ASP A 24 18.48 -6.22 -4.87
C ASP A 24 17.54 -5.18 -4.25
N ILE A 25 17.56 -4.97 -2.92
CA ILE A 25 16.65 -4.00 -2.28
C ILE A 25 17.10 -2.57 -2.56
N PHE A 26 18.37 -2.32 -2.27
CA PHE A 26 18.92 -0.99 -2.46
C PHE A 26 18.90 -0.62 -3.93
N SER A 27 19.14 -1.58 -4.82
CA SER A 27 19.04 -1.36 -6.27
C SER A 27 17.58 -1.16 -6.71
N ALA A 28 16.62 -1.90 -6.17
CA ALA A 28 15.20 -1.72 -6.47
C ALA A 28 14.67 -0.38 -5.97
N ILE A 29 15.07 0.05 -4.76
CA ILE A 29 14.73 1.36 -4.21
C ILE A 29 15.41 2.48 -5.01
N ALA A 30 16.68 2.29 -5.37
CA ALA A 30 17.43 3.27 -6.17
C ALA A 30 16.89 3.41 -7.59
N SER A 31 16.35 2.33 -8.15
CA SER A 31 15.73 2.32 -9.48
C SER A 31 14.26 2.76 -9.50
N PHE A 32 13.63 2.97 -8.33
CA PHE A 32 12.24 3.39 -8.27
C PHE A 32 12.09 4.84 -8.75
N ASP A 33 11.32 5.02 -9.81
CA ASP A 33 11.03 6.35 -10.34
C ASP A 33 9.97 7.08 -9.49
N PHE A 34 10.45 7.71 -8.41
CA PHE A 34 9.59 8.52 -7.54
C PHE A 34 8.87 9.63 -8.26
N LYS A 35 9.51 10.24 -9.28
CA LYS A 35 8.92 11.35 -10.02
C LYS A 35 7.71 10.89 -10.81
N ALA A 36 7.89 9.90 -11.67
CA ALA A 36 6.80 9.35 -12.47
C ALA A 36 5.68 8.77 -11.61
N PHE A 37 6.02 8.14 -10.47
CA PHE A 37 5.02 7.64 -9.53
C PHE A 37 4.20 8.78 -8.92
N GLN A 38 4.83 9.82 -8.40
CA GLN A 38 4.17 11.00 -7.82
C GLN A 38 3.25 11.70 -8.82
N GLU A 39 3.69 11.85 -10.06
CA GLU A 39 2.88 12.39 -11.16
C GLU A 39 1.64 11.53 -11.42
N SER A 40 1.77 10.20 -11.33
CA SER A 40 0.66 9.27 -11.59
C SER A 40 -0.44 9.27 -10.52
N ILE A 41 -0.10 9.64 -9.29
CA ILE A 41 -1.04 9.69 -8.15
C ILE A 41 -1.45 11.12 -7.78
N ASP A 42 -0.90 12.12 -8.49
CA ASP A 42 -1.08 13.55 -8.21
C ASP A 42 -0.80 13.90 -6.74
N TYR A 43 0.29 13.33 -6.19
CA TYR A 43 0.67 13.53 -4.80
C TYR A 43 2.19 13.53 -4.60
N GLN A 44 2.72 14.52 -3.88
CA GLN A 44 4.13 14.60 -3.55
C GLN A 44 4.46 13.80 -2.29
N ILE A 45 5.36 12.82 -2.42
CA ILE A 45 5.84 12.03 -1.29
C ILE A 45 6.89 12.84 -0.52
N ILE A 46 6.50 13.37 0.64
CA ILE A 46 7.37 14.17 1.49
C ILE A 46 8.39 13.29 2.23
N HIS A 47 7.94 12.15 2.75
CA HIS A 47 8.76 11.24 3.55
C HIS A 47 9.02 9.92 2.83
N LYS A 48 10.05 9.89 1.97
CA LYS A 48 10.42 8.70 1.18
C LYS A 48 10.62 7.44 2.02
N ASN A 49 11.19 7.58 3.22
CA ASN A 49 11.42 6.45 4.13
C ASN A 49 10.11 5.77 4.57
N PHE A 50 9.06 6.54 4.86
CA PHE A 50 7.75 5.97 5.18
C PHE A 50 7.13 5.27 3.98
N PHE A 51 7.28 5.85 2.79
CA PHE A 51 6.81 5.22 1.57
C PHE A 51 7.51 3.88 1.31
N ILE A 52 8.85 3.85 1.36
CA ILE A 52 9.64 2.62 1.20
C ILE A 52 9.22 1.58 2.25
N ASN A 53 9.04 2.02 3.49
CA ASN A 53 8.61 1.16 4.59
C ASN A 53 7.23 0.54 4.34
N SER A 54 6.28 1.30 3.80
CA SER A 54 4.94 0.80 3.48
C SER A 54 4.95 -0.32 2.43
N LEU A 55 5.97 -0.35 1.59
CA LEU A 55 6.17 -1.38 0.55
C LEU A 55 7.01 -2.57 1.03
N THR A 56 7.58 -2.52 2.24
CA THR A 56 8.50 -3.53 2.74
C THR A 56 7.77 -4.60 3.56
N HIS A 57 7.40 -5.70 2.90
CA HIS A 57 6.75 -6.82 3.58
C HIS A 57 7.72 -7.60 4.48
N ARG A 58 7.24 -8.12 5.62
CA ARG A 58 8.08 -8.84 6.60
C ARG A 58 8.77 -10.09 6.05
N SER A 59 8.17 -10.77 5.05
CA SER A 59 8.77 -11.97 4.43
C SER A 59 10.07 -11.65 3.74
N PHE A 60 10.20 -10.43 3.26
CA PHE A 60 11.39 -9.91 2.64
C PHE A 60 12.53 -9.71 3.64
N LEU A 61 12.22 -9.28 4.85
CA LEU A 61 13.19 -9.09 5.93
C LEU A 61 13.73 -10.42 6.51
N LYS A 62 13.04 -11.53 6.25
CA LYS A 62 13.46 -12.87 6.69
C LYS A 62 14.46 -13.53 5.74
N THR A 63 14.60 -13.05 4.54
CA THR A 63 15.45 -13.63 3.50
C THR A 63 16.88 -13.16 3.59
N LYS A 64 17.48 -13.17 4.78
CA LYS A 64 18.90 -13.02 5.09
C LYS A 64 19.42 -11.64 5.49
N GLY A 65 20.23 -11.74 6.57
CA GLY A 65 21.52 -11.08 6.71
C GLY A 65 21.59 -9.61 6.32
N THR A 66 20.65 -8.79 6.85
CA THR A 66 20.75 -7.33 6.72
C THR A 66 21.96 -6.74 7.47
N ASN A 67 23.05 -7.51 7.65
CA ASN A 67 24.27 -7.09 8.38
C ASN A 67 23.99 -6.24 9.63
N GLY A 68 22.91 -6.57 10.38
CA GLY A 68 22.50 -5.85 11.58
C GLY A 68 21.59 -4.63 11.34
N VAL A 69 21.28 -4.28 10.12
CA VAL A 69 20.32 -3.19 9.80
C VAL A 69 18.90 -3.72 9.90
N LYS A 70 18.17 -3.30 10.93
CA LYS A 70 16.74 -3.61 11.09
C LYS A 70 15.92 -2.64 10.22
N PHE A 71 15.45 -3.12 9.10
CA PHE A 71 14.38 -2.43 8.38
C PHE A 71 13.05 -2.73 9.07
N PRO A 72 12.24 -1.72 9.39
CA PRO A 72 10.91 -1.96 9.91
C PRO A 72 10.02 -2.55 8.79
N SER A 73 9.22 -3.58 9.14
CA SER A 73 8.19 -4.10 8.21
C SER A 73 7.03 -3.11 8.07
N ASN A 74 6.24 -3.28 7.01
CA ASN A 74 5.05 -2.48 6.77
C ASN A 74 3.88 -2.77 7.75
N GLU A 75 3.95 -3.81 8.58
CA GLU A 75 2.83 -4.30 9.40
C GLU A 75 2.14 -3.20 10.24
N ARG A 76 2.92 -2.30 10.85
CA ARG A 76 2.35 -1.18 11.63
C ARG A 76 1.70 -0.11 10.75
N LEU A 77 2.25 0.12 9.56
CA LEU A 77 1.68 1.05 8.58
C LEU A 77 0.44 0.44 7.92
N GLU A 78 0.45 -0.86 7.66
CA GLU A 78 -0.71 -1.62 7.20
C GLU A 78 -1.87 -1.50 8.18
N TYR A 79 -1.64 -1.79 9.46
CA TYR A 79 -2.65 -1.64 10.52
C TYR A 79 -3.25 -0.23 10.56
N LEU A 80 -2.42 0.81 10.47
CA LEU A 80 -2.90 2.19 10.44
C LEU A 80 -3.63 2.51 9.13
N GLY A 81 -3.11 2.01 8.02
CA GLY A 81 -3.68 2.21 6.68
C GLY A 81 -5.07 1.61 6.54
N ASP A 82 -5.31 0.43 7.12
CA ASP A 82 -6.62 -0.21 7.15
C ASP A 82 -7.65 0.67 7.87
N ALA A 83 -7.29 1.22 9.02
CA ALA A 83 -8.19 2.11 9.76
C ALA A 83 -8.51 3.42 8.99
N VAL A 84 -7.53 3.98 8.28
CA VAL A 84 -7.73 5.14 7.41
C VAL A 84 -8.64 4.79 6.23
N LEU A 85 -8.41 3.65 5.58
CA LEU A 85 -9.23 3.17 4.48
C LEU A 85 -10.69 2.96 4.92
N ASP A 86 -10.89 2.29 6.04
CA ASP A 86 -12.22 2.09 6.64
C ASP A 86 -12.94 3.42 6.87
N SER A 87 -12.25 4.42 7.41
CA SER A 87 -12.82 5.74 7.67
C SER A 87 -13.22 6.46 6.39
N VAL A 88 -12.36 6.46 5.37
CA VAL A 88 -12.62 7.11 4.08
C VAL A 88 -13.78 6.45 3.35
N VAL A 89 -13.84 5.11 3.35
CA VAL A 89 -14.94 4.36 2.73
C VAL A 89 -16.24 4.58 3.49
N ALA A 90 -16.21 4.61 4.83
CA ALA A 90 -17.38 4.89 5.64
C ALA A 90 -17.95 6.30 5.37
N GLU A 91 -17.08 7.31 5.29
CA GLU A 91 -17.48 8.68 4.95
C GLU A 91 -18.11 8.75 3.56
N TYR A 92 -17.50 8.08 2.57
CA TYR A 92 -18.03 8.02 1.21
C TYR A 92 -19.43 7.39 1.17
N LEU A 93 -19.61 6.25 1.84
CA LEU A 93 -20.89 5.55 1.88
C LEU A 93 -21.96 6.38 2.59
N TYR A 94 -21.62 6.97 3.72
CA TYR A 94 -22.53 7.85 4.48
C TYR A 94 -23.05 9.01 3.62
N LYS A 95 -22.19 9.65 2.85
CA LYS A 95 -22.57 10.79 2.01
C LYS A 95 -23.36 10.40 0.77
N ASN A 96 -23.09 9.25 0.17
CA ASN A 96 -23.66 8.86 -1.12
C ASN A 96 -24.87 7.93 -1.01
N PHE A 97 -25.13 7.37 0.18
CA PHE A 97 -26.25 6.47 0.46
C PHE A 97 -27.05 6.93 1.69
N PRO A 98 -27.63 8.15 1.64
CA PRO A 98 -28.28 8.77 2.81
C PRO A 98 -29.51 7.98 3.31
N ASP A 99 -30.17 7.23 2.45
CA ASP A 99 -31.36 6.46 2.77
C ASP A 99 -31.05 5.01 3.22
N SER A 100 -29.77 4.62 3.26
CA SER A 100 -29.36 3.27 3.67
C SER A 100 -29.23 3.17 5.18
N GLU A 101 -29.71 2.05 5.72
CA GLU A 101 -29.53 1.75 7.14
C GLU A 101 -28.07 1.37 7.48
N GLU A 102 -27.69 1.51 8.75
CA GLU A 102 -26.33 1.20 9.23
C GLU A 102 -25.87 -0.21 8.82
N GLY A 103 -26.77 -1.20 8.91
CA GLY A 103 -26.47 -2.58 8.53
C GLY A 103 -26.07 -2.75 7.07
N ASP A 104 -26.67 -1.99 6.16
CA ASP A 104 -26.33 -2.02 4.74
C ASP A 104 -25.03 -1.26 4.46
N LEU A 105 -24.82 -0.11 5.07
CA LEU A 105 -23.56 0.62 4.98
C LEU A 105 -22.39 -0.23 5.48
N THR A 106 -22.58 -0.99 6.55
CA THR A 106 -21.57 -1.91 7.08
C THR A 106 -21.26 -3.05 6.12
N LYS A 107 -22.26 -3.63 5.45
CA LYS A 107 -22.04 -4.64 4.42
C LYS A 107 -21.29 -4.08 3.22
N TYR A 108 -21.70 -2.91 2.72
CA TYR A 108 -21.01 -2.26 1.59
C TYR A 108 -19.55 -1.98 1.92
N ARG A 109 -19.27 -1.43 3.12
CA ARG A 109 -17.90 -1.19 3.56
C ARG A 109 -17.09 -2.47 3.57
N SER A 110 -17.60 -3.56 4.17
CA SER A 110 -16.88 -4.83 4.26
C SER A 110 -16.49 -5.43 2.90
N VAL A 111 -17.30 -5.19 1.86
CA VAL A 111 -16.97 -5.59 0.49
C VAL A 111 -15.90 -4.69 -0.11
N LEU A 112 -16.02 -3.38 0.06
CA LEU A 112 -15.12 -2.41 -0.57
C LEU A 112 -13.71 -2.43 0.02
N VAL A 113 -13.57 -2.70 1.32
CA VAL A 113 -12.26 -2.79 1.98
C VAL A 113 -11.67 -4.20 1.97
N ASN A 114 -12.36 -5.17 1.39
CA ASN A 114 -11.86 -6.53 1.31
C ASN A 114 -10.57 -6.60 0.47
N GLN A 115 -9.54 -7.25 1.03
CA GLN A 115 -8.23 -7.35 0.40
C GLN A 115 -8.28 -7.92 -1.02
N ARG A 116 -9.12 -8.94 -1.26
CA ARG A 116 -9.29 -9.55 -2.58
C ARG A 116 -9.88 -8.55 -3.58
N PHE A 117 -10.93 -7.83 -3.15
CA PHE A 117 -11.56 -6.81 -3.99
C PHE A 117 -10.57 -5.69 -4.34
N LEU A 118 -9.75 -5.26 -3.37
CA LEU A 118 -8.73 -4.23 -3.58
C LEU A 118 -7.62 -4.70 -4.53
N ALA A 119 -7.24 -5.97 -4.47
CA ALA A 119 -6.17 -6.52 -5.30
C ALA A 119 -6.57 -6.71 -6.77
N GLU A 120 -7.86 -6.86 -7.05
CA GLU A 120 -8.39 -7.07 -8.41
C GLU A 120 -8.63 -5.75 -9.19
N ARG A 121 -8.48 -4.58 -8.53
CA ARG A 121 -8.72 -3.25 -9.11
C ARG A 121 -7.41 -2.53 -9.41
#